data_982a8a262c30d79b9cc15ffda49f561f
#
_entry.id   982a8a262c30d79b9cc15ffda49f561f
#
_cell.length_a   1.000
_cell.length_b   1.000
_cell.length_c   1.000
_cell.angle_alpha   90.00
_cell.angle_beta   90.00
_cell.angle_gamma   90.00
#
_symmetry.space_group_name_H-M   'P 1'
#
loop_
_entity.id
_entity.type
_entity.pdbx_description
1 polymer ?
#
loop_
_entity_poly.entity_id
_entity_poly.type
_entity_poly.pdbx_seq_one_letter_code
_entity_poly.pdbx_strand_id
1 'polypeptide(L)'
;VRSQFIAAPAKSMAQVNRGFDAGVPHQVLNAKQHAREAEIVAQAGRPKMITIATNMAGRGTDIVLGGNIEKLIAAVEADDSLDPGARTAKVQALRDNWKTEHEFVTGQGGLRIIATERHESRRIDNQLRGRSGRQGDPGSSRFYLSLDDPLMRIFAGDRVRAIMDRLKMPE
;
A
#
# COMPACT_ATOMS: atom_id res chain seq x y z
N VAL A 1 -8.19 10.64 6.66
CA VAL A 1 -7.88 10.08 5.33
C VAL A 1 -7.24 8.71 5.55
N ARG A 2 -7.76 7.67 4.89
CA ARG A 2 -7.26 6.28 4.97
C ARG A 2 -5.85 6.18 4.41
N SER A 3 -5.06 5.26 4.95
CA SER A 3 -3.83 4.80 4.32
C SER A 3 -4.14 4.08 3.00
N GLN A 4 -3.35 4.33 1.95
CA GLN A 4 -3.60 3.77 0.63
C GLN A 4 -2.33 3.11 0.08
N PHE A 5 -2.51 1.93 -0.48
CA PHE A 5 -1.45 1.22 -1.21
C PHE A 5 -1.91 1.03 -2.66
N ILE A 6 -1.23 1.69 -3.60
CA ILE A 6 -1.57 1.71 -5.01
C ILE A 6 -0.60 0.79 -5.75
N ALA A 7 -1.11 -0.31 -6.28
CA ALA A 7 -0.34 -1.23 -7.11
C ALA A 7 -0.56 -0.91 -8.59
N ALA A 8 0.52 -0.60 -9.29
CA ALA A 8 0.52 -0.28 -10.72
C ALA A 8 1.62 -1.05 -11.45
N PRO A 9 1.44 -1.39 -12.74
CA PRO A 9 2.50 -1.98 -13.54
C PRO A 9 3.68 -1.01 -13.69
N ALA A 10 4.89 -1.54 -13.81
CA ALA A 10 6.11 -0.73 -13.89
C ALA A 10 6.07 0.31 -15.02
N LYS A 11 5.43 -0.02 -16.15
CA LYS A 11 5.23 0.89 -17.30
C LYS A 11 4.34 2.09 -17.00
N SER A 12 3.40 1.97 -16.07
CA SER A 12 2.46 3.03 -15.68
C SER A 12 2.92 3.80 -14.44
N MET A 13 3.96 3.34 -13.74
CA MET A 13 4.43 3.97 -12.50
C MET A 13 4.76 5.45 -12.66
N ALA A 14 5.45 5.81 -13.74
CA ALA A 14 5.81 7.22 -14.02
C ALA A 14 4.57 8.09 -14.25
N GLN A 15 3.50 7.53 -14.81
CA GLN A 15 2.25 8.23 -15.08
C GLN A 15 1.43 8.41 -13.79
N VAL A 16 1.35 7.35 -12.98
CA VAL A 16 0.73 7.40 -11.65
C VAL A 16 1.45 8.41 -10.76
N ASN A 17 2.79 8.39 -10.77
CA ASN A 17 3.61 9.31 -9.99
C ASN A 17 3.35 10.77 -10.36
N ARG A 18 3.33 11.11 -11.65
CA ARG A 18 3.02 12.47 -12.11
C ARG A 18 1.64 12.97 -11.65
N GLY A 19 0.66 12.08 -11.55
CA GLY A 19 -0.66 12.43 -11.02
C GLY A 19 -0.64 12.83 -9.53
N PHE A 20 0.38 12.40 -8.76
CA PHE A 20 0.56 12.72 -7.35
C PHE A 20 1.58 13.85 -7.10
N ASP A 21 2.41 14.21 -8.07
CA ASP A 21 3.41 15.29 -7.95
C ASP A 21 2.77 16.67 -7.68
N ALA A 22 1.46 16.79 -7.81
CA ALA A 22 0.68 18.01 -7.51
C ALA A 22 0.47 18.27 -6.00
N GLY A 23 1.38 17.80 -5.13
CA GLY A 23 1.41 18.19 -3.71
C GLY A 23 0.81 17.17 -2.74
N VAL A 24 0.55 15.93 -3.15
CA VAL A 24 0.14 14.86 -2.24
C VAL A 24 1.36 14.05 -1.80
N PRO A 25 1.73 14.05 -0.50
CA PRO A 25 2.86 13.28 0.01
C PRO A 25 2.65 11.78 -0.26
N HIS A 26 3.63 11.14 -0.90
CA HIS A 26 3.58 9.72 -1.21
C HIS A 26 4.97 9.10 -1.21
N GLN A 27 5.03 7.78 -1.10
CA GLN A 27 6.24 6.97 -1.23
C GLN A 27 6.13 6.08 -2.47
N VAL A 28 7.25 5.93 -3.18
CA VAL A 28 7.32 5.07 -4.38
C VAL A 28 8.14 3.83 -4.06
N LEU A 29 7.58 2.67 -4.34
CA LEU A 29 8.20 1.37 -4.11
C LEU A 29 8.35 0.62 -5.43
N ASN A 30 9.58 0.50 -5.91
CA ASN A 30 9.92 -0.21 -7.14
C ASN A 30 11.23 -0.99 -6.99
N ALA A 31 11.57 -1.82 -7.98
CA ALA A 31 12.76 -2.66 -7.98
C ALA A 31 14.09 -1.91 -7.81
N LYS A 32 14.13 -0.60 -8.07
CA LYS A 32 15.35 0.23 -7.91
C LYS A 32 15.58 0.66 -6.46
N GLN A 33 14.61 0.43 -5.56
CA GLN A 33 14.65 0.91 -4.19
C GLN A 33 14.68 -0.22 -3.14
N HIS A 34 15.23 -1.39 -3.50
CA HIS A 34 15.32 -2.55 -2.60
C HIS A 34 15.89 -2.23 -1.21
N ALA A 35 16.93 -1.38 -1.14
CA ALA A 35 17.54 -1.01 0.12
C ALA A 35 16.58 -0.27 1.08
N ARG A 36 15.58 0.44 0.54
CA ARG A 36 14.58 1.20 1.31
C ARG A 36 13.20 0.53 1.38
N GLU A 37 13.05 -0.62 0.73
CA GLU A 37 11.77 -1.32 0.63
C GLU A 37 11.16 -1.60 2.01
N ALA A 38 11.94 -2.17 2.91
CA ALA A 38 11.48 -2.50 4.26
C ALA A 38 11.09 -1.24 5.07
N GLU A 39 11.79 -0.13 4.87
CA GLU A 39 11.47 1.15 5.52
C GLU A 39 10.16 1.73 4.99
N ILE A 40 9.99 1.75 3.66
CA ILE A 40 8.77 2.25 3.02
C ILE A 40 7.56 1.41 3.42
N VAL A 41 7.69 0.08 3.41
CA VAL A 41 6.60 -0.82 3.80
C VAL A 41 6.27 -0.67 5.28
N ALA A 42 7.27 -0.49 6.15
CA ALA A 42 7.06 -0.25 7.58
C ALA A 42 6.21 1.00 7.85
N GLN A 43 6.28 2.01 7.00
CA GLN A 43 5.50 3.25 7.14
C GLN A 43 4.18 3.24 6.36
N ALA A 44 3.95 2.28 5.47
CA ALA A 44 2.79 2.27 4.57
C ALA A 44 1.43 2.20 5.29
N GLY A 45 1.39 1.65 6.50
CA GLY A 45 0.19 1.57 7.33
C GLY A 45 -0.12 2.82 8.17
N ARG A 46 0.74 3.83 8.17
CA ARG A 46 0.53 5.05 8.97
C ARG A 46 -0.61 5.92 8.45
N PRO A 47 -1.20 6.77 9.30
CA PRO A 47 -2.27 7.67 8.88
C PRO A 47 -1.88 8.54 7.68
N LYS A 48 -2.77 8.66 6.71
CA LYS A 48 -2.62 9.51 5.51
C LYS A 48 -1.46 9.12 4.57
N MET A 49 -0.77 8.00 4.82
CA MET A 49 0.31 7.55 3.97
C MET A 49 -0.24 7.00 2.64
N ILE A 50 0.38 7.40 1.54
CA ILE A 50 0.14 6.85 0.20
C ILE A 50 1.41 6.17 -0.26
N THR A 51 1.31 4.89 -0.62
CA THR A 51 2.41 4.12 -1.19
C THR A 51 2.04 3.68 -2.59
N ILE A 52 2.83 4.09 -3.58
CA ILE A 52 2.69 3.67 -4.97
C ILE A 52 3.73 2.58 -5.24
N ALA A 53 3.29 1.38 -5.55
CA ALA A 53 4.16 0.23 -5.69
C ALA A 53 3.99 -0.47 -7.03
N THR A 54 5.05 -1.07 -7.54
CA THR A 54 4.91 -2.08 -8.58
C THR A 54 4.22 -3.31 -7.99
N ASN A 55 3.52 -4.07 -8.82
CA ASN A 55 2.67 -5.18 -8.38
C ASN A 55 3.37 -6.22 -7.48
N MET A 56 4.68 -6.39 -7.65
CA MET A 56 5.49 -7.36 -6.92
C MET A 56 6.32 -6.74 -5.78
N ALA A 57 6.39 -5.43 -5.67
CA ALA A 57 7.17 -4.76 -4.64
C ALA A 57 6.55 -4.94 -3.25
N GLY A 58 7.37 -5.08 -2.22
CA GLY A 58 6.94 -5.33 -0.84
C GLY A 58 6.35 -6.72 -0.62
N ARG A 59 6.58 -7.69 -1.53
CA ARG A 59 6.08 -9.05 -1.37
C ARG A 59 6.75 -9.74 -0.18
N GLY A 60 5.93 -10.38 0.67
CA GLY A 60 6.43 -11.09 1.85
C GLY A 60 6.59 -10.21 3.10
N THR A 61 6.36 -8.90 3.00
CA THR A 61 6.38 -7.99 4.15
C THR A 61 4.96 -7.57 4.50
N ASP A 62 4.62 -7.64 5.79
CA ASP A 62 3.33 -7.21 6.30
C ASP A 62 3.25 -5.69 6.43
N ILE A 63 2.11 -5.12 6.08
CA ILE A 63 1.79 -3.73 6.33
C ILE A 63 1.01 -3.66 7.64
N VAL A 64 1.65 -3.13 8.67
CA VAL A 64 1.07 -2.98 10.00
C VAL A 64 0.35 -1.63 10.07
N LEU A 65 -0.93 -1.61 10.46
CA LEU A 65 -1.68 -0.37 10.65
C LEU A 65 -1.08 0.44 11.81
N GLY A 66 -0.94 1.75 11.61
CA GLY A 66 -0.17 2.62 12.52
C GLY A 66 1.33 2.64 12.24
N GLY A 67 1.82 1.80 11.31
CA GLY A 67 3.24 1.61 11.00
C GLY A 67 3.92 0.54 11.85
N ASN A 68 5.05 0.02 11.38
CA ASN A 68 5.85 -0.94 12.15
C ASN A 68 6.90 -0.18 12.97
N ILE A 69 6.80 -0.28 14.28
CA ILE A 69 7.68 0.40 15.24
C ILE A 69 8.77 -0.50 15.85
N GLU A 70 8.83 -1.79 15.46
CA GLU A 70 9.78 -2.75 16.05
C GLU A 70 11.24 -2.30 15.92
N LYS A 71 11.64 -1.77 14.75
CA LYS A 71 12.99 -1.24 14.55
C LYS A 71 13.27 -0.01 15.40
N LEU A 72 12.27 0.84 15.62
CA LEU A 72 12.41 2.02 16.48
C LEU A 72 12.56 1.60 17.93
N ILE A 73 11.79 0.63 18.39
CA ILE A 73 11.92 0.07 19.74
C ILE A 73 13.30 -0.57 19.91
N ALA A 74 13.73 -1.43 19.00
CA ALA A 74 15.04 -2.07 19.05
C ALA A 74 16.19 -1.04 19.07
N ALA A 75 16.08 0.05 18.32
CA ALA A 75 17.07 1.11 18.34
C ALA A 75 17.14 1.83 19.72
N VAL A 76 15.99 2.07 20.36
CA VAL A 76 15.94 2.67 21.71
C VAL A 76 16.48 1.71 22.76
N GLU A 77 16.18 0.41 22.63
CA GLU A 77 16.66 -0.63 23.53
C GLU A 77 18.19 -0.83 23.45
N ALA A 78 18.76 -0.66 22.26
CA ALA A 78 20.20 -0.76 22.00
C ALA A 78 20.98 0.53 22.30
N ASP A 79 20.30 1.61 22.67
CA ASP A 79 20.95 2.90 22.95
C ASP A 79 21.53 2.93 24.39
N ASP A 80 22.80 2.64 24.50
CA ASP A 80 23.53 2.64 25.79
C ASP A 80 23.75 4.02 26.40
N SER A 81 23.46 5.09 25.65
CA SER A 81 23.52 6.46 26.15
C SER A 81 22.35 6.83 27.08
N LEU A 82 21.26 6.04 27.02
CA LEU A 82 20.06 6.24 27.81
C LEU A 82 20.10 5.43 29.11
N ASP A 83 19.72 6.07 30.22
CA ASP A 83 19.48 5.33 31.44
C ASP A 83 18.27 4.37 31.30
N PRO A 84 18.19 3.31 32.13
CA PRO A 84 17.12 2.30 32.01
C PRO A 84 15.72 2.89 32.13
N GLY A 85 15.53 3.92 32.96
CA GLY A 85 14.21 4.58 33.12
C GLY A 85 13.82 5.38 31.90
N ALA A 86 14.74 6.17 31.35
CA ALA A 86 14.51 6.94 30.12
C ALA A 86 14.27 6.02 28.92
N ARG A 87 14.95 4.88 28.82
CA ARG A 87 14.78 3.87 27.80
C ARG A 87 13.35 3.29 27.86
N THR A 88 12.92 2.85 29.03
CA THR A 88 11.57 2.33 29.26
C THR A 88 10.49 3.36 28.91
N ALA A 89 10.67 4.61 29.34
CA ALA A 89 9.74 5.70 29.04
C ALA A 89 9.62 5.98 27.53
N LYS A 90 10.76 5.98 26.81
CA LYS A 90 10.77 6.15 25.34
C LYS A 90 10.06 5.00 24.62
N VAL A 91 10.31 3.77 25.00
CA VAL A 91 9.62 2.58 24.42
C VAL A 91 8.13 2.67 24.68
N GLN A 92 7.72 3.04 25.88
CA GLN A 92 6.29 3.19 26.20
C GLN A 92 5.65 4.31 25.37
N ALA A 93 6.29 5.45 25.22
CA ALA A 93 5.80 6.54 24.39
C ALA A 93 5.64 6.12 22.91
N LEU A 94 6.57 5.33 22.36
CA LEU A 94 6.45 4.77 21.00
C LEU A 94 5.22 3.86 20.88
N ARG A 95 4.98 3.00 21.85
CA ARG A 95 3.83 2.10 21.90
C ARG A 95 2.49 2.84 22.00
N ASP A 96 2.42 3.86 22.86
CA ASP A 96 1.21 4.67 23.06
C ASP A 96 0.87 5.47 21.78
N ASN A 97 1.88 6.07 21.15
CA ASN A 97 1.70 6.76 19.87
C ASN A 97 1.25 5.80 18.77
N TRP A 98 1.90 4.64 18.66
CA TRP A 98 1.49 3.61 17.71
C TRP A 98 0.04 3.16 17.92
N LYS A 99 -0.35 2.93 19.16
CA LYS A 99 -1.72 2.55 19.50
C LYS A 99 -2.73 3.59 19.02
N THR A 100 -2.44 4.87 19.26
CA THR A 100 -3.29 5.98 18.80
C THR A 100 -3.39 6.02 17.27
N GLU A 101 -2.26 5.87 16.55
CA GLU A 101 -2.25 5.83 15.09
C GLU A 101 -2.97 4.60 14.54
N HIS A 102 -2.78 3.43 15.17
CA HIS A 102 -3.45 2.17 14.80
C HIS A 102 -4.96 2.28 14.95
N GLU A 103 -5.45 2.74 16.10
CA GLU A 103 -6.88 2.96 16.37
C GLU A 103 -7.49 3.96 15.39
N PHE A 104 -6.77 5.03 15.08
CA PHE A 104 -7.22 6.02 14.10
C PHE A 104 -7.39 5.40 12.70
N VAL A 105 -6.37 4.68 12.19
CA VAL A 105 -6.42 4.06 10.85
C VAL A 105 -7.48 2.96 10.81
N THR A 106 -7.60 2.16 11.86
CA THR A 106 -8.62 1.12 12.00
C THR A 106 -10.02 1.71 11.97
N GLY A 107 -10.26 2.79 12.73
CA GLY A 107 -11.53 3.52 12.74
C GLY A 107 -11.91 4.15 11.38
N GLN A 108 -10.92 4.44 10.53
CA GLN A 108 -11.14 4.88 9.15
C GLN A 108 -11.39 3.72 8.17
N GLY A 109 -11.40 2.46 8.65
CA GLY A 109 -11.61 1.24 7.86
C GLY A 109 -10.32 0.66 7.29
N GLY A 110 -9.18 0.92 7.92
CA GLY A 110 -7.90 0.30 7.67
C GLY A 110 -7.23 0.66 6.33
N LEU A 111 -6.37 -0.22 5.86
CA LEU A 111 -5.63 -0.04 4.61
C LEU A 111 -6.53 -0.25 3.40
N ARG A 112 -6.46 0.68 2.44
CA ARG A 112 -7.12 0.56 1.15
C ARG A 112 -6.12 0.19 0.06
N ILE A 113 -6.35 -0.95 -0.58
CA ILE A 113 -5.59 -1.39 -1.76
C ILE A 113 -6.30 -0.90 -3.03
N ILE A 114 -5.53 -0.27 -3.90
CA ILE A 114 -5.98 0.15 -5.24
C ILE A 114 -5.08 -0.52 -6.25
N ALA A 115 -5.64 -1.31 -7.14
CA ALA A 115 -4.93 -1.91 -8.26
C ALA A 115 -5.43 -1.30 -9.57
N THR A 116 -4.50 -1.01 -10.49
CA THR A 116 -4.80 -0.37 -11.78
C THR A 116 -4.81 -1.37 -12.93
N GLU A 117 -4.62 -2.65 -12.64
CA GLU A 117 -4.76 -3.76 -13.61
C GLU A 117 -5.00 -5.09 -12.88
N ARG A 118 -5.40 -6.11 -13.62
CA ARG A 118 -5.46 -7.50 -13.16
C ARG A 118 -4.21 -8.25 -13.61
N HIS A 119 -3.80 -9.22 -12.81
CA HIS A 119 -2.75 -10.16 -13.21
C HIS A 119 -3.37 -11.36 -13.92
N GLU A 120 -2.57 -12.03 -14.77
CA GLU A 120 -2.96 -13.28 -15.41
C GLU A 120 -3.25 -14.37 -14.36
N SER A 121 -2.53 -14.35 -13.24
CA SER A 121 -2.73 -15.27 -12.14
C SER A 121 -3.61 -14.66 -11.04
N ARG A 122 -4.78 -15.27 -10.82
CA ARG A 122 -5.68 -14.94 -9.70
C ARG A 122 -4.98 -15.00 -8.34
N ARG A 123 -3.97 -15.86 -8.20
CA ARG A 123 -3.17 -15.97 -6.97
C ARG A 123 -2.46 -14.65 -6.65
N ILE A 124 -1.91 -13.97 -7.63
CA ILE A 124 -1.22 -12.68 -7.45
C ILE A 124 -2.23 -11.61 -7.03
N ASP A 125 -3.39 -11.54 -7.67
CA ASP A 125 -4.46 -10.62 -7.27
C ASP A 125 -4.90 -10.85 -5.82
N ASN A 126 -5.04 -12.12 -5.42
CA ASN A 126 -5.40 -12.46 -4.05
C ASN A 126 -4.29 -12.11 -3.05
N GLN A 127 -3.02 -12.27 -3.42
CA GLN A 127 -1.89 -11.83 -2.59
C GLN A 127 -1.89 -10.31 -2.42
N LEU A 128 -2.23 -9.56 -3.46
CA LEU A 128 -2.37 -8.11 -3.38
C LEU A 128 -3.53 -7.71 -2.47
N ARG A 129 -4.71 -8.32 -2.64
CA ARG A 129 -5.86 -8.09 -1.74
C ARG A 129 -5.54 -8.44 -0.29
N GLY A 130 -4.83 -9.53 -0.07
CA GLY A 130 -4.42 -10.00 1.25
C GLY A 130 -3.37 -9.13 1.96
N ARG A 131 -2.95 -8.01 1.37
CA ARG A 131 -2.16 -6.99 2.09
C ARG A 131 -3.01 -6.13 3.01
N SER A 132 -4.32 -6.04 2.76
CA SER A 132 -5.29 -5.42 3.65
C SER A 132 -6.03 -6.46 4.48
N GLY A 133 -6.57 -6.07 5.62
CA GLY A 133 -7.36 -6.96 6.47
C GLY A 133 -6.53 -8.05 7.18
N ARG A 134 -5.25 -7.80 7.44
CA ARG A 134 -4.38 -8.73 8.17
C ARG A 134 -4.64 -8.67 9.67
N GLN A 135 -4.44 -9.79 10.35
CA GLN A 135 -4.58 -9.92 11.81
C GLN A 135 -5.95 -9.51 12.35
N GLY A 136 -7.00 -9.57 11.52
CA GLY A 136 -8.34 -9.15 11.91
C GLY A 136 -8.63 -7.66 11.72
N ASP A 137 -7.66 -6.87 11.29
CA ASP A 137 -7.84 -5.46 11.00
C ASP A 137 -8.77 -5.24 9.80
N PRO A 138 -9.56 -4.16 9.78
CA PRO A 138 -10.36 -3.81 8.62
C PRO A 138 -9.49 -3.43 7.43
N GLY A 139 -10.03 -3.63 6.23
CA GLY A 139 -9.35 -3.23 5.01
C GLY A 139 -10.28 -3.27 3.80
N SER A 140 -9.84 -2.72 2.70
CA SER A 140 -10.60 -2.74 1.45
C SER A 140 -9.69 -2.83 0.24
N SER A 141 -10.20 -3.42 -0.84
CA SER A 141 -9.48 -3.46 -2.11
C SER A 141 -10.40 -3.09 -3.27
N ARG A 142 -9.84 -2.39 -4.28
CA ARG A 142 -10.53 -2.06 -5.52
C ARG A 142 -9.58 -2.18 -6.70
N PHE A 143 -10.07 -2.76 -7.78
CA PHE A 143 -9.39 -2.84 -9.07
C PHE A 143 -10.03 -1.86 -10.04
N TYR A 144 -9.23 -1.04 -10.68
CA TYR A 144 -9.60 -0.18 -11.80
C TYR A 144 -9.02 -0.79 -13.05
N LEU A 145 -9.86 -1.11 -14.03
CA LEU A 145 -9.48 -1.85 -15.22
C LEU A 145 -9.75 -0.99 -16.46
N SER A 146 -8.84 -1.06 -17.41
CA SER A 146 -9.05 -0.54 -18.76
C SER A 146 -9.33 -1.69 -19.72
N LEU A 147 -10.14 -1.46 -20.75
CA LEU A 147 -10.33 -2.41 -21.85
C LEU A 147 -9.04 -2.63 -22.64
N ASP A 148 -8.09 -1.70 -22.52
CA ASP A 148 -6.76 -1.79 -23.12
C ASP A 148 -5.75 -2.59 -22.31
N ASP A 149 -6.11 -3.02 -21.08
CA ASP A 149 -5.25 -3.88 -20.28
C ASP A 149 -4.99 -5.21 -21.01
N PRO A 150 -3.76 -5.76 -20.91
CA PRO A 150 -3.39 -6.99 -21.61
C PRO A 150 -4.37 -8.13 -21.38
N LEU A 151 -4.82 -8.31 -20.14
CA LEU A 151 -5.78 -9.35 -19.78
C LEU A 151 -7.15 -9.12 -20.42
N MET A 152 -7.60 -7.86 -20.44
CA MET A 152 -8.89 -7.49 -21.03
C MET A 152 -8.88 -7.66 -22.55
N ARG A 153 -7.76 -7.34 -23.21
CA ARG A 153 -7.59 -7.59 -24.65
C ARG A 153 -7.69 -9.07 -25.01
N ILE A 154 -7.17 -9.96 -24.18
CA ILE A 154 -7.21 -11.41 -24.41
C ILE A 154 -8.64 -11.95 -24.25
N PHE A 155 -9.36 -11.54 -23.21
CA PHE A 155 -10.66 -12.15 -22.85
C PHE A 155 -11.89 -11.36 -23.30
N ALA A 156 -11.77 -10.05 -23.43
CA ALA A 156 -12.90 -9.17 -23.72
C ALA A 156 -12.91 -8.63 -25.17
N GLY A 157 -11.78 -8.67 -25.86
CA GLY A 157 -11.57 -8.36 -27.26
C GLY A 157 -12.58 -7.42 -27.94
N ASP A 158 -12.68 -7.52 -29.25
CA ASP A 158 -13.52 -6.66 -30.12
C ASP A 158 -15.02 -6.73 -29.82
N ARG A 159 -15.50 -7.84 -29.24
CA ARG A 159 -16.94 -8.01 -28.90
C ARG A 159 -17.40 -7.06 -27.80
N VAL A 160 -16.59 -6.92 -26.73
CA VAL A 160 -16.95 -6.03 -25.63
C VAL A 160 -16.82 -4.57 -26.09
N ARG A 161 -15.79 -4.25 -26.87
CA ARG A 161 -15.65 -2.92 -27.49
C ARG A 161 -16.86 -2.55 -28.33
N ALA A 162 -17.29 -3.44 -29.22
CA ALA A 162 -18.49 -3.23 -30.05
C ALA A 162 -19.77 -3.05 -29.21
N ILE A 163 -19.90 -3.70 -28.07
CA ILE A 163 -21.04 -3.52 -27.16
C ILE A 163 -20.95 -2.15 -26.46
N MET A 164 -19.78 -1.75 -25.99
CA MET A 164 -19.55 -0.45 -25.34
C MET A 164 -19.85 0.70 -26.30
N ASP A 165 -19.37 0.61 -27.55
CA ASP A 165 -19.64 1.60 -28.60
C ASP A 165 -21.14 1.73 -28.88
N ARG A 166 -21.87 0.60 -28.93
CA ARG A 166 -23.34 0.60 -29.08
C ARG A 166 -24.07 1.26 -27.90
N LEU A 167 -23.56 1.07 -26.69
CA LEU A 167 -24.13 1.64 -25.46
C LEU A 167 -23.75 3.11 -25.26
N LYS A 168 -22.91 3.68 -26.14
CA LYS A 168 -22.39 5.07 -26.05
C LYS A 168 -21.81 5.36 -24.65
N MET A 169 -21.15 4.38 -24.05
CA MET A 169 -20.48 4.58 -22.77
C MET A 169 -19.23 5.44 -22.99
N PRO A 170 -18.99 6.46 -22.15
CA PRO A 170 -17.77 7.28 -22.25
C PRO A 170 -16.54 6.43 -22.04
N GLU A 171 -15.46 6.78 -22.75
CA GLU A 171 -14.12 6.16 -22.60
C GLU A 171 -13.52 6.32 -21.20
#